data_db089a4bcd2d948fcddda7bae0ac8359
#
_entry.id   db089a4bcd2d948fcddda7bae0ac8359
#
_cell.length_a   1.000
_cell.length_b   1.000
_cell.length_c   1.000
_cell.angle_alpha   90.00
_cell.angle_beta   90.00
_cell.angle_gamma   90.00
#
_symmetry.space_group_name_H-M   'P 1'
#
loop_
_entity.id
_entity.type
_entity.pdbx_description
1 polymer ?
#
loop_
_entity_poly.entity_id
_entity_poly.type
_entity_poly.pdbx_seq_one_letter_code
_entity_poly.pdbx_strand_id
1 'polypeptide(L)'
;MKSLLPLLLVAAVMVGLVACNGGSKAANQEERDSTYTQVKHPDWSRNAVIYEVNLRQFTDSGSITAFGEQLPRLKELGVDILWFMPINPISEKDRKGTLGSYYAVRDYKAFNPEFGTIDQFKDVVKKAHELGMKVILDWVPNHSGRDNVWVTEHPDWYEKDSLGNMMGIYDWTDVYVFDYNNPEMRKGMIDAMKFWLTDVDVDGFRCDVAGEVPTDFWEEARPELQAAKADLFMLAEASKPELQRICFDMGYNWPMKDLFSEIAATSGFYTFRDKEGNMRQFPVKHAAAIDSLLAEQAKTYPRDCYLMNMITNHDLNSWEGTEFERLGQLSQAFAVLTYTLPGMPLIYTGQETGMNRAFEFFEKDKAPEWEPRNEYFTFYQKLNNLKHSQEALAAGEAGGEIVRYATVSPDVYAFSREKGDSRLVVIVNLGKEEAKVEFTGDKPDVSGLVEYFNGTEGQLPASLLPGAYTVMVK
;
A
#
# COMPACT_ATOMS: atom_id res chain seq x y z
N MET A 1 -61.77 26.91 16.01
CA MET A 1 -62.60 27.75 15.10
C MET A 1 -61.79 28.02 13.85
N LYS A 2 -62.29 27.51 12.75
CA LYS A 2 -62.26 27.95 11.34
C LYS A 2 -60.88 28.26 10.76
N SER A 3 -60.24 27.40 9.90
CA SER A 3 -60.50 27.13 8.48
C SER A 3 -60.18 28.33 7.57
N LEU A 4 -59.24 28.09 6.61
CA LEU A 4 -59.51 28.13 5.17
C LEU A 4 -58.18 28.18 4.36
N LEU A 5 -57.98 27.14 3.55
CA LEU A 5 -57.23 27.18 2.29
C LEU A 5 -58.03 27.97 1.25
N PRO A 6 -57.48 28.57 0.21
CA PRO A 6 -57.46 27.92 -1.09
C PRO A 6 -56.21 28.15 -1.97
N LEU A 7 -55.75 27.14 -2.71
CA LEU A 7 -56.00 26.83 -4.13
C LEU A 7 -55.34 27.77 -5.18
N LEU A 8 -54.36 27.15 -5.89
CA LEU A 8 -54.03 27.15 -7.33
C LEU A 8 -54.06 28.47 -8.14
N LEU A 9 -52.96 28.70 -8.84
CA LEU A 9 -53.02 28.93 -10.30
C LEU A 9 -51.71 28.57 -11.01
N VAL A 10 -51.84 27.69 -12.02
CA VAL A 10 -50.86 27.30 -13.02
C VAL A 10 -50.80 28.41 -14.08
N ALA A 11 -49.62 28.82 -14.51
CA ALA A 11 -49.44 29.52 -15.78
C ALA A 11 -48.21 28.99 -16.49
N ALA A 12 -48.45 28.19 -17.50
CA ALA A 12 -47.46 27.82 -18.53
C ALA A 12 -47.31 28.99 -19.51
N VAL A 13 -46.06 29.35 -19.80
CA VAL A 13 -45.74 30.14 -20.98
C VAL A 13 -44.65 29.44 -21.77
N MET A 14 -45.02 28.91 -22.91
CA MET A 14 -44.15 28.53 -24.00
C MET A 14 -43.83 29.76 -24.88
N VAL A 15 -42.58 29.92 -25.30
CA VAL A 15 -42.07 30.58 -26.51
C VAL A 15 -40.55 30.55 -26.39
N GLY A 16 -39.69 30.12 -27.27
CA GLY A 16 -39.69 29.86 -28.67
C GLY A 16 -38.23 29.60 -29.05
N LEU A 17 -38.01 28.66 -29.89
CA LEU A 17 -36.75 28.28 -30.50
C LEU A 17 -36.10 29.46 -31.26
N VAL A 18 -34.79 29.72 -31.02
CA VAL A 18 -33.89 30.26 -32.01
C VAL A 18 -32.64 29.39 -32.01
N ALA A 19 -32.47 28.63 -33.10
CA ALA A 19 -31.28 27.91 -33.43
C ALA A 19 -30.20 28.88 -33.92
N CYS A 20 -29.02 28.88 -33.31
CA CYS A 20 -27.80 29.37 -33.91
C CYS A 20 -26.76 28.25 -33.87
N ASN A 21 -26.50 27.72 -35.04
CA ASN A 21 -25.45 26.79 -35.36
C ASN A 21 -24.07 27.44 -35.14
N GLY A 22 -23.28 26.91 -34.23
CA GLY A 22 -21.87 27.24 -34.06
C GLY A 22 -21.17 25.99 -33.56
N GLY A 23 -20.64 25.20 -34.48
CA GLY A 23 -19.94 23.98 -34.18
C GLY A 23 -18.65 24.23 -33.37
N SER A 24 -18.63 23.79 -32.11
CA SER A 24 -17.42 23.44 -31.43
C SER A 24 -17.51 21.94 -31.12
N LYS A 25 -16.54 21.18 -31.62
CA LYS A 25 -16.35 19.77 -31.25
C LYS A 25 -16.12 19.71 -29.74
N ALA A 26 -17.17 19.49 -28.96
CA ALA A 26 -17.05 19.01 -27.60
C ALA A 26 -16.50 17.60 -27.70
N ALA A 27 -15.28 17.39 -27.19
CA ALA A 27 -14.76 16.06 -26.93
C ALA A 27 -15.77 15.35 -26.00
N ASN A 28 -16.22 14.18 -26.42
CA ASN A 28 -16.96 13.25 -25.55
C ASN A 28 -16.04 12.89 -24.36
N GLN A 29 -16.15 13.64 -23.27
CA GLN A 29 -15.88 13.08 -21.96
C GLN A 29 -17.07 12.17 -21.67
N GLU A 30 -16.88 10.86 -21.84
CA GLU A 30 -17.75 9.89 -21.21
C GLU A 30 -17.79 10.27 -19.72
N GLU A 31 -18.97 10.63 -19.20
CA GLU A 31 -19.22 10.77 -17.78
C GLU A 31 -18.90 9.40 -17.17
N ARG A 32 -17.67 9.22 -16.65
CA ARG A 32 -17.30 8.01 -15.93
C ARG A 32 -18.21 7.92 -14.72
N ASP A 33 -18.84 6.76 -14.56
CA ASP A 33 -19.67 6.42 -13.40
C ASP A 33 -18.93 6.82 -12.11
N SER A 34 -19.56 7.63 -11.26
CA SER A 34 -18.98 8.14 -10.01
C SER A 34 -18.63 7.03 -9.01
N THR A 35 -19.05 5.78 -9.27
CA THR A 35 -18.69 4.60 -8.48
C THR A 35 -17.31 4.04 -8.80
N TYR A 36 -16.69 4.42 -9.92
CA TYR A 36 -15.35 3.97 -10.32
C TYR A 36 -14.26 4.97 -9.97
N THR A 37 -13.03 4.45 -9.78
CA THR A 37 -11.86 5.32 -9.80
C THR A 37 -11.71 5.97 -11.19
N GLN A 38 -11.32 7.24 -11.19
CA GLN A 38 -10.99 7.95 -12.42
C GLN A 38 -9.49 7.82 -12.76
N VAL A 39 -8.72 7.22 -11.86
CA VAL A 39 -7.30 6.95 -12.06
C VAL A 39 -7.14 5.86 -13.12
N LYS A 40 -6.36 6.15 -14.15
CA LYS A 40 -5.96 5.14 -15.11
C LYS A 40 -4.70 4.45 -14.59
N HIS A 41 -4.88 3.23 -14.08
CA HIS A 41 -3.77 2.42 -13.60
C HIS A 41 -2.83 2.02 -14.75
N PRO A 42 -1.51 1.99 -14.52
CA PRO A 42 -0.58 1.40 -15.47
C PRO A 42 -0.89 -0.09 -15.68
N ASP A 43 -0.89 -0.57 -16.92
CA ASP A 43 -1.22 -1.96 -17.24
C ASP A 43 -0.34 -2.98 -16.52
N TRP A 44 0.93 -2.64 -16.29
CA TRP A 44 1.90 -3.48 -15.59
C TRP A 44 1.58 -3.66 -14.09
N SER A 45 0.71 -2.84 -13.49
CA SER A 45 0.48 -2.82 -12.04
C SER A 45 -0.49 -3.91 -11.54
N ARG A 46 -1.34 -4.46 -12.40
CA ARG A 46 -2.46 -5.30 -11.99
C ARG A 46 -2.07 -6.58 -11.26
N ASN A 47 -0.97 -7.21 -11.63
CA ASN A 47 -0.47 -8.44 -10.99
C ASN A 47 0.85 -8.20 -10.24
N ALA A 48 1.21 -6.95 -10.01
CA ALA A 48 2.49 -6.60 -9.42
C ALA A 48 2.57 -6.98 -7.92
N VAL A 49 3.82 -7.19 -7.50
CA VAL A 49 4.23 -7.38 -6.11
C VAL A 49 5.19 -6.26 -5.73
N ILE A 50 4.92 -5.60 -4.60
CA ILE A 50 5.78 -4.52 -4.09
C ILE A 50 6.80 -5.10 -3.12
N TYR A 51 8.02 -4.63 -3.24
CA TYR A 51 9.09 -4.84 -2.27
C TYR A 51 9.55 -3.50 -1.70
N GLU A 52 9.38 -3.32 -0.40
CA GLU A 52 9.82 -2.13 0.33
C GLU A 52 11.30 -2.25 0.69
N VAL A 53 12.09 -1.34 0.16
CA VAL A 53 13.55 -1.29 0.31
C VAL A 53 13.94 -0.33 1.42
N ASN A 54 14.40 -0.87 2.55
CA ASN A 54 15.13 -0.10 3.56
C ASN A 54 16.61 -0.05 3.17
N LEU A 55 16.98 0.95 2.37
CA LEU A 55 18.30 1.00 1.75
C LEU A 55 19.43 1.03 2.78
N ARG A 56 19.28 1.82 3.87
CA ARG A 56 20.26 1.88 4.97
C ARG A 56 20.58 0.49 5.53
N GLN A 57 19.57 -0.36 5.66
CA GLN A 57 19.68 -1.66 6.31
C GLN A 57 19.85 -2.83 5.34
N PHE A 58 19.74 -2.59 4.02
CA PHE A 58 19.71 -3.66 3.03
C PHE A 58 21.02 -4.41 2.87
N THR A 59 22.15 -3.71 2.94
CA THR A 59 23.49 -4.27 2.87
C THR A 59 24.36 -3.76 4.02
N ASP A 60 25.49 -4.39 4.30
CA ASP A 60 26.40 -3.93 5.35
C ASP A 60 26.90 -2.51 5.13
N SER A 61 27.13 -2.11 3.87
CA SER A 61 27.51 -0.73 3.52
C SER A 61 26.32 0.23 3.51
N GLY A 62 25.08 -0.26 3.32
CA GLY A 62 23.90 0.57 3.08
C GLY A 62 23.97 1.37 1.77
N SER A 63 24.91 1.05 0.86
CA SER A 63 25.10 1.82 -0.37
C SER A 63 24.17 1.36 -1.49
N ILE A 64 23.81 2.31 -2.36
CA ILE A 64 22.96 2.05 -3.53
C ILE A 64 23.64 1.11 -4.54
N THR A 65 24.95 1.16 -4.66
CA THR A 65 25.70 0.25 -5.54
C THR A 65 25.66 -1.18 -5.05
N ALA A 66 25.84 -1.41 -3.74
CA ALA A 66 25.73 -2.74 -3.14
C ALA A 66 24.29 -3.28 -3.23
N PHE A 67 23.27 -2.41 -3.07
CA PHE A 67 21.89 -2.77 -3.36
C PHE A 67 21.69 -3.20 -4.82
N GLY A 68 22.26 -2.45 -5.77
CA GLY A 68 22.19 -2.74 -7.21
C GLY A 68 22.70 -4.14 -7.61
N GLU A 69 23.59 -4.74 -6.80
CA GLU A 69 24.06 -6.12 -6.97
C GLU A 69 22.99 -7.16 -6.56
N GLN A 70 22.00 -6.76 -5.75
CA GLN A 70 20.91 -7.62 -5.30
C GLN A 70 19.69 -7.62 -6.25
N LEU A 71 19.66 -6.75 -7.27
CA LEU A 71 18.54 -6.70 -8.22
C LEU A 71 18.24 -8.04 -8.90
N PRO A 72 19.25 -8.85 -9.34
CA PRO A 72 18.96 -10.18 -9.91
C PRO A 72 18.28 -11.12 -8.91
N ARG A 73 18.64 -11.06 -7.61
CA ARG A 73 18.00 -11.85 -6.55
C ARG A 73 16.55 -11.42 -6.34
N LEU A 74 16.27 -10.12 -6.32
CA LEU A 74 14.90 -9.59 -6.19
C LEU A 74 14.04 -9.95 -7.41
N LYS A 75 14.63 -9.94 -8.61
CA LYS A 75 13.94 -10.42 -9.81
C LYS A 75 13.65 -11.92 -9.75
N GLU A 76 14.58 -12.72 -9.26
CA GLU A 76 14.37 -14.17 -9.03
C GLU A 76 13.29 -14.43 -7.98
N LEU A 77 13.21 -13.59 -6.94
CA LEU A 77 12.12 -13.64 -5.96
C LEU A 77 10.76 -13.35 -6.60
N GLY A 78 10.72 -12.61 -7.72
CA GLY A 78 9.49 -12.24 -8.42
C GLY A 78 8.97 -10.85 -8.04
N VAL A 79 9.86 -9.93 -7.65
CA VAL A 79 9.49 -8.53 -7.36
C VAL A 79 9.24 -7.76 -8.64
N ASP A 80 8.20 -6.92 -8.64
CA ASP A 80 7.85 -6.04 -9.78
C ASP A 80 8.08 -4.57 -9.47
N ILE A 81 7.81 -4.14 -8.24
CA ILE A 81 7.93 -2.74 -7.82
C ILE A 81 8.91 -2.66 -6.64
N LEU A 82 9.97 -1.89 -6.81
CA LEU A 82 10.89 -1.51 -5.75
C LEU A 82 10.42 -0.18 -5.16
N TRP A 83 9.89 -0.20 -3.95
CA TRP A 83 9.59 1.00 -3.19
C TRP A 83 10.75 1.32 -2.26
N PHE A 84 11.55 2.33 -2.59
CA PHE A 84 12.61 2.81 -1.72
C PHE A 84 12.05 3.71 -0.63
N MET A 85 12.28 3.39 0.65
CA MET A 85 12.12 4.32 1.77
C MET A 85 12.89 5.61 1.46
N PRO A 86 12.63 6.76 2.14
CA PRO A 86 13.18 8.03 1.70
C PRO A 86 14.69 8.00 1.50
N ILE A 87 15.11 8.44 0.31
CA ILE A 87 16.52 8.42 -0.15
C ILE A 87 17.17 9.81 -0.11
N ASN A 88 16.45 10.80 0.38
CA ASN A 88 16.91 12.17 0.47
C ASN A 88 17.88 12.37 1.65
N PRO A 89 18.75 13.40 1.63
CA PRO A 89 19.55 13.78 2.79
C PRO A 89 18.67 14.02 4.02
N ILE A 90 19.15 13.58 5.17
CA ILE A 90 18.43 13.64 6.43
C ILE A 90 18.84 14.90 7.21
N SER A 91 17.87 15.57 7.83
CA SER A 91 18.08 16.72 8.72
C SER A 91 19.05 16.39 9.85
N GLU A 92 19.92 17.37 10.18
CA GLU A 92 20.83 17.28 11.31
C GLU A 92 20.30 18.02 12.54
N LYS A 93 19.46 19.04 12.32
CA LYS A 93 18.86 19.81 13.41
C LYS A 93 17.81 19.01 14.15
N ASP A 94 17.97 18.89 15.45
CA ASP A 94 17.09 18.14 16.37
C ASP A 94 16.96 16.64 15.99
N ARG A 95 17.99 16.10 15.33
CA ARG A 95 18.07 14.73 14.84
C ARG A 95 17.86 13.71 15.96
N LYS A 96 17.02 12.72 15.69
CA LYS A 96 16.81 11.55 16.57
C LYS A 96 17.86 10.48 16.26
N GLY A 97 18.50 9.91 17.30
CA GLY A 97 19.58 8.94 17.14
C GLY A 97 20.80 9.50 16.43
N THR A 98 21.68 8.62 15.94
CA THR A 98 22.93 9.03 15.29
C THR A 98 22.72 9.43 13.83
N LEU A 99 21.89 8.67 13.10
CA LEU A 99 21.68 8.86 11.66
C LEU A 99 20.35 9.56 11.31
N GLY A 100 19.46 9.73 12.26
CA GLY A 100 18.21 10.43 12.09
C GLY A 100 17.11 9.63 11.38
N SER A 101 15.94 10.24 11.33
CA SER A 101 14.77 9.71 10.63
C SER A 101 14.89 9.92 9.13
N TYR A 102 14.64 8.89 8.33
CA TYR A 102 14.50 9.00 6.87
C TYR A 102 13.45 10.05 6.47
N TYR A 103 12.43 10.25 7.32
CA TYR A 103 11.29 11.14 7.08
C TYR A 103 11.56 12.60 7.50
N ALA A 104 12.73 12.91 8.06
CA ALA A 104 13.17 14.28 8.30
C ALA A 104 14.00 14.79 7.11
N VAL A 105 13.35 15.01 5.96
CA VAL A 105 13.97 15.35 4.67
C VAL A 105 14.64 16.72 4.73
N ARG A 106 15.94 16.78 4.36
CA ARG A 106 16.73 18.02 4.31
C ARG A 106 16.71 18.70 2.94
N ASP A 107 16.65 17.91 1.85
CA ASP A 107 16.58 18.43 0.47
C ASP A 107 15.82 17.44 -0.42
N TYR A 108 14.72 17.90 -1.01
CA TYR A 108 13.83 17.07 -1.83
C TYR A 108 14.40 16.69 -3.21
N LYS A 109 15.42 17.40 -3.70
CA LYS A 109 16.03 17.15 -5.01
C LYS A 109 17.43 16.54 -4.93
N ALA A 110 17.92 16.22 -3.72
CA ALA A 110 19.22 15.60 -3.51
C ALA A 110 19.09 14.13 -3.10
N PHE A 111 20.08 13.34 -3.46
CA PHE A 111 20.27 11.96 -3.02
C PHE A 111 21.16 11.95 -1.77
N ASN A 112 20.84 11.13 -0.78
CA ASN A 112 21.58 11.04 0.47
C ASN A 112 23.01 10.55 0.24
N PRO A 113 24.03 11.34 0.60
CA PRO A 113 25.43 10.94 0.41
C PRO A 113 25.85 9.71 1.22
N GLU A 114 25.09 9.34 2.28
CA GLU A 114 25.30 8.07 3.00
C GLU A 114 25.07 6.85 2.09
N PHE A 115 24.21 6.97 1.11
CA PHE A 115 23.86 5.89 0.18
C PHE A 115 24.67 5.90 -1.11
N GLY A 116 25.35 7.01 -1.43
CA GLY A 116 26.12 7.19 -2.65
C GLY A 116 25.78 8.47 -3.40
N THR A 117 25.75 8.40 -4.73
CA THR A 117 25.45 9.55 -5.60
C THR A 117 24.16 9.36 -6.39
N ILE A 118 23.56 10.47 -6.84
CA ILE A 118 22.37 10.42 -7.68
C ILE A 118 22.61 9.70 -9.02
N ASP A 119 23.81 9.79 -9.58
CA ASP A 119 24.15 9.09 -10.82
C ASP A 119 24.22 7.57 -10.58
N GLN A 120 24.75 7.11 -9.46
CA GLN A 120 24.71 5.70 -9.07
C GLN A 120 23.28 5.22 -8.86
N PHE A 121 22.40 6.07 -8.32
CA PHE A 121 20.97 5.74 -8.20
C PHE A 121 20.28 5.63 -9.58
N LYS A 122 20.57 6.55 -10.50
CA LYS A 122 20.09 6.47 -11.90
C LYS A 122 20.53 5.16 -12.58
N ASP A 123 21.76 4.72 -12.35
CA ASP A 123 22.27 3.44 -12.89
C ASP A 123 21.48 2.25 -12.30
N VAL A 124 21.10 2.29 -11.02
CA VAL A 124 20.28 1.26 -10.37
C VAL A 124 18.85 1.29 -10.91
N VAL A 125 18.24 2.46 -11.09
CA VAL A 125 16.90 2.60 -11.70
C VAL A 125 16.91 1.99 -13.13
N LYS A 126 17.89 2.36 -13.94
CA LYS A 126 18.06 1.79 -15.28
C LYS A 126 18.19 0.28 -15.26
N LYS A 127 19.03 -0.28 -14.39
CA LYS A 127 19.22 -1.72 -14.26
C LYS A 127 17.94 -2.43 -13.76
N ALA A 128 17.18 -1.81 -12.86
CA ALA A 128 15.86 -2.32 -12.45
C ALA A 128 14.89 -2.40 -13.64
N HIS A 129 14.83 -1.35 -14.47
CA HIS A 129 14.02 -1.32 -15.68
C HIS A 129 14.46 -2.39 -16.70
N GLU A 130 15.76 -2.59 -16.90
CA GLU A 130 16.30 -3.64 -17.78
C GLU A 130 15.90 -5.04 -17.31
N LEU A 131 15.70 -5.24 -16.00
CA LEU A 131 15.21 -6.48 -15.40
C LEU A 131 13.66 -6.53 -15.38
N GLY A 132 12.96 -5.52 -15.87
CA GLY A 132 11.51 -5.44 -15.90
C GLY A 132 10.88 -5.09 -14.55
N MET A 133 11.64 -4.52 -13.62
CA MET A 133 11.14 -3.98 -12.35
C MET A 133 10.90 -2.48 -12.45
N LYS A 134 9.93 -1.98 -11.69
CA LYS A 134 9.59 -0.57 -11.54
C LYS A 134 10.17 -0.01 -10.25
N VAL A 135 10.40 1.30 -10.22
CA VAL A 135 10.98 1.99 -9.06
C VAL A 135 10.06 3.10 -8.61
N ILE A 136 9.59 3.08 -7.38
CA ILE A 136 8.87 4.18 -6.75
C ILE A 136 9.62 4.68 -5.52
N LEU A 137 9.49 5.98 -5.24
CA LEU A 137 10.13 6.61 -4.09
C LEU A 137 9.13 6.88 -2.98
N ASP A 138 9.58 6.72 -1.76
CA ASP A 138 8.89 7.28 -0.61
C ASP A 138 8.99 8.80 -0.66
N TRP A 139 7.86 9.47 -0.65
CA TRP A 139 7.74 10.91 -0.73
C TRP A 139 7.11 11.46 0.54
N VAL A 140 7.76 12.43 1.18
CA VAL A 140 7.34 12.98 2.46
C VAL A 140 6.73 14.38 2.26
N PRO A 141 5.45 14.51 1.89
CA PRO A 141 4.88 15.80 1.49
C PRO A 141 4.33 16.62 2.67
N ASN A 142 4.01 15.98 3.80
CA ASN A 142 3.34 16.67 4.90
C ASN A 142 4.29 17.58 5.71
N HIS A 143 5.56 17.22 5.80
CA HIS A 143 6.55 17.90 6.65
C HIS A 143 7.96 17.73 6.07
N SER A 144 8.91 18.50 6.59
CA SER A 144 10.34 18.34 6.28
C SER A 144 11.18 18.39 7.54
N GLY A 145 12.45 18.02 7.44
CA GLY A 145 13.42 18.23 8.51
C GLY A 145 13.59 19.70 8.85
N ARG A 146 13.99 20.01 10.07
CA ARG A 146 14.09 21.38 10.60
C ARG A 146 15.21 22.24 10.02
N ASP A 147 16.15 21.64 9.28
CA ASP A 147 17.18 22.33 8.48
C ASP A 147 17.03 22.02 6.99
N ASN A 148 15.81 21.70 6.54
CA ASN A 148 15.51 21.62 5.11
C ASN A 148 15.87 22.95 4.43
N VAL A 149 16.38 22.87 3.20
CA VAL A 149 16.80 24.07 2.44
C VAL A 149 15.66 25.09 2.32
N TRP A 150 14.42 24.67 2.20
CA TRP A 150 13.25 25.54 2.12
C TRP A 150 12.93 26.29 3.44
N VAL A 151 13.40 25.80 4.58
CA VAL A 151 13.25 26.52 5.86
C VAL A 151 13.94 27.88 5.81
N THR A 152 15.06 27.97 5.08
CA THR A 152 15.82 29.22 4.92
C THR A 152 15.38 30.00 3.67
N GLU A 153 15.14 29.30 2.56
CA GLU A 153 14.83 29.92 1.27
C GLU A 153 13.37 30.41 1.21
N HIS A 154 12.45 29.66 1.83
CA HIS A 154 11.01 29.86 1.78
C HIS A 154 10.37 29.67 3.16
N PRO A 155 10.71 30.49 4.16
CA PRO A 155 10.19 30.33 5.52
C PRO A 155 8.66 30.55 5.65
N ASP A 156 8.04 31.09 4.61
CA ASP A 156 6.59 31.26 4.45
C ASP A 156 5.86 30.00 3.92
N TRP A 157 6.61 28.95 3.56
CA TRP A 157 6.04 27.66 3.14
C TRP A 157 5.64 26.76 4.31
N TYR A 158 5.91 27.19 5.54
CA TYR A 158 5.68 26.40 6.74
C TYR A 158 4.58 27.00 7.61
N GLU A 159 3.76 26.14 8.20
CA GLU A 159 2.79 26.55 9.20
C GLU A 159 3.47 27.24 10.39
N LYS A 160 2.82 28.27 10.92
CA LYS A 160 3.33 29.06 12.04
C LYS A 160 2.29 29.21 13.14
N ASP A 161 2.78 29.21 14.37
CA ASP A 161 1.97 29.53 15.53
C ASP A 161 1.67 31.08 15.58
N SER A 162 0.86 31.48 16.55
CA SER A 162 0.49 32.90 16.75
C SER A 162 1.67 33.82 17.07
N LEU A 163 2.83 33.26 17.41
CA LEU A 163 4.08 34.00 17.70
C LEU A 163 5.02 34.04 16.50
N GLY A 164 4.64 33.35 15.40
CA GLY A 164 5.43 33.27 14.17
C GLY A 164 6.48 32.17 14.15
N ASN A 165 6.49 31.25 15.13
CA ASN A 165 7.37 30.09 15.12
C ASN A 165 6.82 29.00 14.20
N MET A 166 7.68 28.33 13.43
CA MET A 166 7.30 27.17 12.62
C MET A 166 6.79 26.03 13.49
N MET A 167 5.71 25.41 13.08
CA MET A 167 5.05 24.34 13.82
C MET A 167 5.60 22.97 13.46
N GLY A 168 5.73 22.10 14.47
CA GLY A 168 5.88 20.65 14.31
C GLY A 168 4.53 19.97 14.31
N ILE A 169 4.53 18.64 14.18
CA ILE A 169 3.31 17.82 14.23
C ILE A 169 3.52 16.64 15.19
N TYR A 170 2.50 16.25 15.92
CA TYR A 170 2.54 15.19 16.91
C TYR A 170 3.72 15.34 17.90
N ASP A 171 4.39 14.26 18.23
CA ASP A 171 5.62 14.20 19.03
C ASP A 171 6.90 14.17 18.14
N TRP A 172 6.78 14.49 16.84
CA TRP A 172 7.91 14.49 15.90
C TRP A 172 8.70 15.79 16.01
N THR A 173 9.65 15.79 16.95
CA THR A 173 10.41 16.99 17.33
C THR A 173 11.45 17.44 16.32
N ASP A 174 11.72 16.66 15.29
CA ASP A 174 12.75 16.83 14.25
C ASP A 174 12.20 17.40 12.93
N VAL A 175 10.90 17.73 12.85
CA VAL A 175 10.25 18.18 11.62
C VAL A 175 9.46 19.49 11.78
N TYR A 176 9.18 20.15 10.65
CA TYR A 176 8.25 21.27 10.48
C TYR A 176 7.20 20.94 9.42
N VAL A 177 5.94 21.35 9.65
CA VAL A 177 4.80 21.10 8.79
C VAL A 177 4.68 22.16 7.70
N PHE A 178 4.37 21.76 6.47
CA PHE A 178 4.14 22.66 5.35
C PHE A 178 2.77 23.33 5.41
N ASP A 179 2.70 24.60 4.96
CA ASP A 179 1.45 25.34 4.76
C ASP A 179 0.91 25.13 3.34
N TYR A 180 -0.03 24.21 3.21
CA TYR A 180 -0.70 23.91 1.93
C TYR A 180 -1.67 25.01 1.45
N ASN A 181 -1.89 26.09 2.20
CA ASN A 181 -2.57 27.28 1.70
C ASN A 181 -1.63 28.15 0.85
N ASN A 182 -0.33 27.94 0.91
CA ASN A 182 0.66 28.64 0.10
C ASN A 182 0.79 28.02 -1.30
N PRO A 183 0.38 28.68 -2.40
CA PRO A 183 0.41 28.12 -3.74
C PRO A 183 1.84 27.90 -4.27
N GLU A 184 2.81 28.71 -3.83
CA GLU A 184 4.21 28.54 -4.26
C GLU A 184 4.83 27.30 -3.60
N MET A 185 4.46 26.98 -2.34
CA MET A 185 4.86 25.75 -1.69
C MET A 185 4.31 24.54 -2.44
N ARG A 186 2.99 24.53 -2.79
CA ARG A 186 2.36 23.44 -3.56
C ARG A 186 3.09 23.24 -4.88
N LYS A 187 3.37 24.30 -5.62
CA LYS A 187 4.15 24.25 -6.86
C LYS A 187 5.56 23.71 -6.64
N GLY A 188 6.27 24.18 -5.63
CA GLY A 188 7.61 23.71 -5.28
C GLY A 188 7.64 22.22 -4.98
N MET A 189 6.61 21.69 -4.28
CA MET A 189 6.44 20.28 -3.99
C MET A 189 6.23 19.48 -5.26
N ILE A 190 5.33 19.91 -6.17
CA ILE A 190 5.08 19.25 -7.46
C ILE A 190 6.34 19.27 -8.34
N ASP A 191 7.05 20.40 -8.41
CA ASP A 191 8.29 20.53 -9.19
C ASP A 191 9.41 19.62 -8.65
N ALA A 192 9.45 19.40 -7.34
CA ALA A 192 10.39 18.46 -6.74
C ALA A 192 10.04 17.00 -7.11
N MET A 193 8.76 16.63 -7.10
CA MET A 193 8.32 15.30 -7.57
C MET A 193 8.63 15.09 -9.06
N LYS A 194 8.35 16.09 -9.90
CA LYS A 194 8.64 16.02 -11.34
C LYS A 194 10.12 15.76 -11.63
N PHE A 195 11.03 16.38 -10.87
CA PHE A 195 12.47 16.15 -11.01
C PHE A 195 12.82 14.65 -10.95
N TRP A 196 12.26 13.89 -10.00
CA TRP A 196 12.53 12.46 -9.89
C TRP A 196 11.91 11.63 -11.03
N LEU A 197 10.77 12.07 -11.56
CA LEU A 197 10.13 11.42 -12.71
C LEU A 197 10.89 11.65 -14.02
N THR A 198 11.41 12.88 -14.25
CA THR A 198 11.99 13.28 -15.55
C THR A 198 13.49 13.12 -15.62
N ASP A 199 14.21 13.46 -14.54
CA ASP A 199 15.69 13.48 -14.52
C ASP A 199 16.27 12.17 -14.01
N VAL A 200 15.52 11.42 -13.19
CA VAL A 200 15.96 10.16 -12.59
C VAL A 200 15.21 8.96 -13.18
N ASP A 201 14.06 9.19 -13.80
CA ASP A 201 13.22 8.20 -14.48
C ASP A 201 12.55 7.18 -13.53
N VAL A 202 12.23 7.59 -12.28
CA VAL A 202 11.41 6.73 -11.41
C VAL A 202 9.98 6.60 -11.94
N ASP A 203 9.25 5.55 -11.51
CA ASP A 203 7.92 5.21 -12.04
C ASP A 203 6.77 5.75 -11.17
N GLY A 204 7.08 6.37 -10.03
CA GLY A 204 6.07 6.94 -9.16
C GLY A 204 6.51 7.10 -7.72
N PHE A 205 5.50 7.16 -6.83
CA PHE A 205 5.71 7.50 -5.42
C PHE A 205 4.81 6.69 -4.49
N ARG A 206 5.33 6.38 -3.32
CA ARG A 206 4.55 6.13 -2.10
C ARG A 206 4.56 7.44 -1.32
N CYS A 207 3.40 8.01 -1.04
CA CYS A 207 3.30 9.28 -0.35
C CYS A 207 3.01 9.09 1.13
N ASP A 208 3.98 9.49 1.95
CA ASP A 208 3.97 9.45 3.41
C ASP A 208 2.83 10.29 3.97
N VAL A 209 2.11 9.76 4.97
CA VAL A 209 0.93 10.39 5.60
C VAL A 209 0.03 11.16 4.62
N ALA A 210 -0.18 10.60 3.43
CA ALA A 210 -0.94 11.25 2.35
C ALA A 210 -2.35 11.70 2.77
N GLY A 211 -2.89 11.07 3.80
CA GLY A 211 -4.18 11.42 4.38
C GLY A 211 -4.20 12.72 5.19
N GLU A 212 -3.05 13.24 5.61
CA GLU A 212 -2.93 14.51 6.32
C GLU A 212 -2.73 15.69 5.33
N VAL A 213 -2.29 15.40 4.11
CA VAL A 213 -2.16 16.41 3.04
C VAL A 213 -3.53 16.66 2.42
N PRO A 214 -3.91 17.92 2.14
CA PRO A 214 -5.21 18.26 1.56
C PRO A 214 -5.48 17.53 0.24
N THR A 215 -6.69 16.98 0.10
CA THR A 215 -7.08 16.22 -1.10
C THR A 215 -6.97 17.03 -2.39
N ASP A 216 -7.32 18.32 -2.32
CA ASP A 216 -7.25 19.26 -3.47
C ASP A 216 -5.81 19.49 -3.97
N PHE A 217 -4.79 19.35 -3.09
CA PHE A 217 -3.40 19.33 -3.54
C PHE A 217 -3.11 18.09 -4.41
N TRP A 218 -3.60 16.93 -4.00
CA TRP A 218 -3.42 15.71 -4.80
C TRP A 218 -4.16 15.76 -6.13
N GLU A 219 -5.34 16.40 -6.15
CA GLU A 219 -6.10 16.67 -7.37
C GLU A 219 -5.36 17.61 -8.34
N GLU A 220 -4.62 18.58 -7.80
CA GLU A 220 -3.74 19.46 -8.56
C GLU A 220 -2.48 18.72 -9.04
N ALA A 221 -1.83 17.96 -8.17
CA ALA A 221 -0.56 17.31 -8.43
C ALA A 221 -0.69 16.15 -9.45
N ARG A 222 -1.73 15.29 -9.33
CA ARG A 222 -1.84 14.08 -10.14
C ARG A 222 -1.77 14.35 -11.65
N PRO A 223 -2.54 15.27 -12.26
CA PRO A 223 -2.47 15.50 -13.70
C PRO A 223 -1.12 16.04 -14.16
N GLU A 224 -0.44 16.85 -13.35
CA GLU A 224 0.89 17.37 -13.68
C GLU A 224 1.96 16.27 -13.63
N LEU A 225 1.91 15.40 -12.64
CA LEU A 225 2.82 14.25 -12.53
C LEU A 225 2.54 13.22 -13.63
N GLN A 226 1.26 12.98 -13.95
CA GLN A 226 0.85 12.09 -15.04
C GLN A 226 1.32 12.59 -16.40
N ALA A 227 1.36 13.91 -16.61
CA ALA A 227 1.90 14.51 -17.84
C ALA A 227 3.43 14.34 -17.93
N ALA A 228 4.14 14.32 -16.81
CA ALA A 228 5.58 14.05 -16.74
C ALA A 228 5.93 12.56 -16.94
N LYS A 229 5.08 11.65 -16.46
CA LYS A 229 5.27 10.19 -16.56
C LYS A 229 3.93 9.53 -16.88
N ALA A 230 3.74 9.08 -18.12
CA ALA A 230 2.47 8.53 -18.60
C ALA A 230 2.00 7.30 -17.81
N ASP A 231 2.93 6.43 -17.40
CA ASP A 231 2.69 5.21 -16.63
C ASP A 231 2.94 5.41 -15.11
N LEU A 232 2.66 6.63 -14.62
CA LEU A 232 2.82 7.00 -13.21
C LEU A 232 2.01 6.07 -12.30
N PHE A 233 2.65 5.56 -11.24
CA PHE A 233 2.01 4.81 -10.17
C PHE A 233 2.13 5.54 -8.84
N MET A 234 1.00 5.75 -8.14
CA MET A 234 0.98 6.45 -6.86
C MET A 234 0.29 5.61 -5.77
N LEU A 235 1.00 5.41 -4.68
CA LEU A 235 0.54 4.74 -3.46
C LEU A 235 0.37 5.76 -2.32
N ALA A 236 -0.84 5.86 -1.77
CA ALA A 236 -1.10 6.69 -0.58
C ALA A 236 -0.90 5.89 0.70
N GLU A 237 -0.10 6.39 1.63
CA GLU A 237 -0.19 5.95 3.01
C GLU A 237 -1.44 6.57 3.66
N ALA A 238 -2.56 5.98 3.35
CA ALA A 238 -3.87 6.33 3.88
C ALA A 238 -4.89 5.25 3.57
N SER A 239 -5.86 5.07 4.47
CA SER A 239 -7.07 4.28 4.24
C SER A 239 -8.26 5.22 3.99
N LYS A 240 -8.12 6.13 3.01
CA LYS A 240 -9.11 7.16 2.66
C LYS A 240 -9.62 6.95 1.24
N PRO A 241 -10.88 6.49 1.06
CA PRO A 241 -11.45 6.21 -0.26
C PRO A 241 -11.44 7.39 -1.25
N GLU A 242 -11.58 8.63 -0.75
CA GLU A 242 -11.58 9.84 -1.56
C GLU A 242 -10.27 10.05 -2.31
N LEU A 243 -9.12 9.68 -1.73
CA LEU A 243 -7.82 9.80 -2.39
C LEU A 243 -7.68 8.87 -3.59
N GLN A 244 -8.34 7.70 -3.55
CA GLN A 244 -8.29 6.73 -4.63
C GLN A 244 -9.32 6.99 -5.74
N ARG A 245 -10.18 7.98 -5.55
CA ARG A 245 -11.17 8.37 -6.56
C ARG A 245 -10.50 8.99 -7.79
N ILE A 246 -9.54 9.90 -7.59
CA ILE A 246 -8.92 10.67 -8.68
C ILE A 246 -7.41 10.90 -8.53
N CYS A 247 -6.80 10.55 -7.40
CA CYS A 247 -5.41 10.94 -7.12
C CYS A 247 -4.44 9.75 -7.12
N PHE A 248 -4.79 8.65 -6.47
CA PHE A 248 -3.90 7.54 -6.20
C PHE A 248 -4.38 6.24 -6.83
N ASP A 249 -3.44 5.46 -7.34
CA ASP A 249 -3.69 4.10 -7.85
C ASP A 249 -4.04 3.15 -6.72
N MET A 250 -3.36 3.30 -5.58
CA MET A 250 -3.46 2.40 -4.45
C MET A 250 -3.41 3.15 -3.12
N GLY A 251 -4.09 2.62 -2.10
CA GLY A 251 -3.98 3.04 -0.71
C GLY A 251 -3.61 1.88 0.21
N TYR A 252 -3.18 2.20 1.42
CA TYR A 252 -2.89 1.21 2.45
C TYR A 252 -4.16 0.52 2.93
N ASN A 253 -4.09 -0.79 3.15
CA ASN A 253 -5.15 -1.57 3.79
C ASN A 253 -4.87 -1.72 5.30
N TRP A 254 -4.68 -0.60 6.01
CA TRP A 254 -4.50 -0.60 7.46
C TRP A 254 -5.60 -1.38 8.19
N PRO A 255 -6.90 -1.26 7.83
CA PRO A 255 -7.94 -2.03 8.48
C PRO A 255 -7.76 -3.55 8.36
N MET A 256 -7.23 -4.06 7.24
CA MET A 256 -6.95 -5.50 7.09
C MET A 256 -5.76 -5.94 7.95
N LYS A 257 -4.69 -5.14 7.99
CA LYS A 257 -3.54 -5.38 8.88
C LYS A 257 -3.97 -5.42 10.35
N ASP A 258 -4.80 -4.46 10.77
CA ASP A 258 -5.33 -4.41 12.14
C ASP A 258 -6.19 -5.64 12.43
N LEU A 259 -7.07 -6.03 11.50
CA LEU A 259 -7.89 -7.22 11.63
C LEU A 259 -7.04 -8.49 11.75
N PHE A 260 -5.94 -8.62 11.01
CA PHE A 260 -5.02 -9.75 11.15
C PHE A 260 -4.41 -9.80 12.56
N SER A 261 -4.01 -8.66 13.10
CA SER A 261 -3.50 -8.54 14.48
C SER A 261 -4.57 -8.87 15.54
N GLU A 262 -5.81 -8.42 15.32
CA GLU A 262 -6.95 -8.75 16.20
C GLU A 262 -7.29 -10.26 16.18
N ILE A 263 -7.22 -10.91 15.01
CA ILE A 263 -7.42 -12.37 14.90
C ILE A 263 -6.27 -13.13 15.54
N ALA A 264 -5.03 -12.67 15.37
CA ALA A 264 -3.83 -13.33 15.91
C ALA A 264 -3.70 -13.18 17.43
N ALA A 265 -4.28 -12.16 18.05
CA ALA A 265 -4.11 -11.86 19.46
C ALA A 265 -4.49 -13.04 20.38
N THR A 266 -3.63 -13.34 21.35
CA THR A 266 -3.80 -14.48 22.28
C THR A 266 -4.33 -14.09 23.65
N SER A 267 -4.30 -12.81 24.00
CA SER A 267 -4.67 -12.28 25.33
C SER A 267 -6.13 -11.83 25.47
N GLY A 268 -6.98 -12.16 24.50
CA GLY A 268 -8.38 -11.70 24.46
C GLY A 268 -8.53 -10.29 23.86
N PHE A 269 -7.45 -9.54 23.75
CA PHE A 269 -7.41 -8.21 23.13
C PHE A 269 -6.14 -8.03 22.32
N TYR A 270 -6.27 -7.38 21.14
CA TYR A 270 -5.16 -6.76 20.46
C TYR A 270 -4.95 -5.37 21.05
N THR A 271 -3.72 -5.03 21.39
CA THR A 271 -3.38 -3.74 21.98
C THR A 271 -2.27 -3.09 21.18
N PHE A 272 -2.47 -1.84 20.79
CA PHE A 272 -1.42 -1.04 20.14
C PHE A 272 -1.42 0.39 20.69
N ARG A 273 -0.34 1.12 20.45
CA ARG A 273 -0.21 2.54 20.79
C ARG A 273 -0.49 3.37 19.54
N ASP A 274 -1.48 4.26 19.60
CA ASP A 274 -1.78 5.17 18.51
C ASP A 274 -0.73 6.31 18.37
N LYS A 275 -0.82 7.07 17.30
CA LYS A 275 0.09 8.18 17.01
C LYS A 275 0.08 9.31 18.05
N GLU A 276 -0.98 9.43 18.83
CA GLU A 276 -1.10 10.35 19.96
C GLU A 276 -0.52 9.76 21.26
N GLY A 277 0.02 8.52 21.22
CA GLY A 277 0.61 7.83 22.37
C GLY A 277 -0.40 7.10 23.25
N ASN A 278 -1.68 7.04 22.92
CA ASN A 278 -2.70 6.37 23.69
C ASN A 278 -2.70 4.86 23.41
N MET A 279 -2.90 4.06 24.47
CA MET A 279 -3.10 2.62 24.33
C MET A 279 -4.53 2.33 23.87
N ARG A 280 -4.67 1.67 22.72
CA ARG A 280 -5.94 1.18 22.19
C ARG A 280 -6.04 -0.32 22.36
N GLN A 281 -7.25 -0.81 22.67
CA GLN A 281 -7.51 -2.24 22.83
C GLN A 281 -8.72 -2.64 21.97
N PHE A 282 -8.57 -3.71 21.22
CA PHE A 282 -9.61 -4.28 20.38
C PHE A 282 -9.82 -5.75 20.75
N PRO A 283 -11.06 -6.21 20.87
CA PRO A 283 -11.33 -7.60 21.20
C PRO A 283 -10.84 -8.52 20.07
N VAL A 284 -10.40 -9.71 20.43
CA VAL A 284 -10.05 -10.77 19.48
C VAL A 284 -11.23 -11.06 18.56
N LYS A 285 -10.93 -11.24 17.30
CA LYS A 285 -11.92 -11.57 16.26
C LYS A 285 -11.67 -12.96 15.67
N HIS A 286 -12.66 -13.47 14.98
CA HIS A 286 -12.57 -14.71 14.21
C HIS A 286 -12.43 -14.41 12.72
N ALA A 287 -12.03 -15.41 11.95
CA ALA A 287 -11.79 -15.31 10.52
C ALA A 287 -12.98 -14.73 9.72
N ALA A 288 -14.21 -14.99 10.14
CA ALA A 288 -15.42 -14.45 9.51
C ALA A 288 -15.49 -12.90 9.54
N ALA A 289 -14.72 -12.22 10.40
CA ALA A 289 -14.65 -10.75 10.39
C ALA A 289 -14.04 -10.19 9.10
N ILE A 290 -13.26 -10.99 8.35
CA ILE A 290 -12.74 -10.64 7.03
C ILE A 290 -13.90 -10.34 6.06
N ASP A 291 -14.98 -11.12 6.09
CA ASP A 291 -16.16 -10.91 5.24
C ASP A 291 -16.80 -9.53 5.48
N SER A 292 -16.91 -9.13 6.75
CA SER A 292 -17.47 -7.82 7.13
C SER A 292 -16.59 -6.66 6.64
N LEU A 293 -15.27 -6.80 6.75
CA LEU A 293 -14.34 -5.77 6.29
C LEU A 293 -14.37 -5.65 4.75
N LEU A 294 -14.34 -6.77 4.04
CA LEU A 294 -14.42 -6.77 2.56
C LEU A 294 -15.74 -6.16 2.08
N ALA A 295 -16.86 -6.48 2.74
CA ALA A 295 -18.17 -5.90 2.42
C ALA A 295 -18.21 -4.39 2.69
N GLU A 296 -17.54 -3.90 3.73
CA GLU A 296 -17.43 -2.47 4.02
C GLU A 296 -16.54 -1.76 2.99
N GLN A 297 -15.41 -2.35 2.64
CA GLN A 297 -14.53 -1.82 1.60
C GLN A 297 -15.22 -1.74 0.24
N ALA A 298 -15.98 -2.76 -0.14
CA ALA A 298 -16.75 -2.76 -1.39
C ALA A 298 -17.83 -1.65 -1.47
N LYS A 299 -18.30 -1.13 -0.32
CA LYS A 299 -19.26 -0.02 -0.27
C LYS A 299 -18.59 1.35 -0.28
N THR A 300 -17.41 1.47 0.31
CA THR A 300 -16.78 2.76 0.62
C THR A 300 -15.73 3.16 -0.42
N TYR A 301 -14.99 2.19 -0.95
CA TYR A 301 -13.96 2.47 -1.95
C TYR A 301 -14.53 2.52 -3.37
N PRO A 302 -13.96 3.36 -4.24
CA PRO A 302 -14.32 3.34 -5.65
C PRO A 302 -13.95 1.99 -6.26
N ARG A 303 -14.78 1.53 -7.20
CA ARG A 303 -14.50 0.31 -7.94
C ARG A 303 -13.20 0.46 -8.73
N ASP A 304 -12.52 -0.65 -8.99
CA ASP A 304 -11.23 -0.74 -9.66
C ASP A 304 -10.03 -0.10 -8.91
N CYS A 305 -10.19 0.38 -7.68
CA CYS A 305 -9.07 0.84 -6.87
C CYS A 305 -8.25 -0.34 -6.30
N TYR A 306 -7.01 -0.07 -5.90
CA TYR A 306 -6.14 -1.07 -5.27
C TYR A 306 -5.97 -0.79 -3.79
N LEU A 307 -5.92 -1.86 -2.99
CA LEU A 307 -5.53 -1.80 -1.59
C LEU A 307 -4.24 -2.61 -1.40
N MET A 308 -3.26 -2.05 -0.71
CA MET A 308 -2.01 -2.73 -0.39
C MET A 308 -2.19 -3.59 0.85
N ASN A 309 -2.04 -4.90 0.69
CA ASN A 309 -2.10 -5.87 1.77
C ASN A 309 -0.69 -6.19 2.28
N MET A 310 -0.53 -6.24 3.60
CA MET A 310 0.77 -6.51 4.23
C MET A 310 0.60 -7.21 5.57
N ILE A 311 1.63 -7.92 6.00
CA ILE A 311 1.77 -8.42 7.38
C ILE A 311 2.86 -7.68 8.15
N THR A 312 3.77 -7.00 7.46
CA THR A 312 4.80 -6.14 8.03
C THR A 312 5.20 -5.04 7.04
N ASN A 313 5.79 -3.96 7.54
CA ASN A 313 6.46 -2.87 6.84
C ASN A 313 7.48 -2.23 7.78
N HIS A 314 8.12 -1.13 7.37
CA HIS A 314 9.10 -0.43 8.22
C HIS A 314 8.52 0.06 9.55
N ASP A 315 7.26 0.54 9.58
CA ASP A 315 6.61 1.00 10.81
C ASP A 315 6.30 -0.14 11.76
N LEU A 316 5.63 -1.19 11.25
CA LEU A 316 5.28 -2.34 12.06
C LEU A 316 6.52 -2.99 12.67
N ASN A 317 7.54 -3.22 11.84
CA ASN A 317 8.80 -3.82 12.28
C ASN A 317 9.49 -2.97 13.35
N SER A 318 9.48 -1.64 13.21
CA SER A 318 10.19 -0.74 14.12
C SER A 318 9.43 -0.46 15.42
N TRP A 319 8.08 -0.44 15.39
CA TRP A 319 7.27 0.11 16.47
C TRP A 319 6.28 -0.87 17.11
N GLU A 320 5.85 -1.91 16.37
CA GLU A 320 4.87 -2.88 16.85
C GLU A 320 5.47 -4.28 17.07
N GLY A 321 6.67 -4.54 16.54
CA GLY A 321 7.34 -5.84 16.58
C GLY A 321 7.30 -6.58 15.25
N THR A 322 8.03 -7.68 15.18
CA THR A 322 8.12 -8.51 13.98
C THR A 322 6.78 -9.19 13.66
N GLU A 323 6.59 -9.63 12.43
CA GLU A 323 5.41 -10.43 12.06
C GLU A 323 5.29 -11.72 12.88
N PHE A 324 6.40 -12.28 13.34
CA PHE A 324 6.39 -13.48 14.18
C PHE A 324 5.95 -13.18 15.63
N GLU A 325 6.34 -12.03 16.18
CA GLU A 325 5.91 -11.57 17.49
C GLU A 325 4.43 -11.19 17.52
N ARG A 326 3.96 -10.52 16.45
CA ARG A 326 2.56 -10.03 16.34
C ARG A 326 1.58 -11.12 15.92
N LEU A 327 1.95 -11.97 14.98
CA LEU A 327 1.05 -12.92 14.33
C LEU A 327 1.34 -14.39 14.73
N GLY A 328 2.51 -14.64 15.34
CA GLY A 328 2.89 -15.98 15.81
C GLY A 328 2.88 -17.02 14.69
N GLN A 329 2.35 -18.19 15.00
CA GLN A 329 2.22 -19.30 14.06
C GLN A 329 1.27 -19.03 12.86
N LEU A 330 0.49 -17.93 12.92
CA LEU A 330 -0.44 -17.56 11.85
C LEU A 330 0.22 -16.69 10.75
N SER A 331 1.49 -16.29 10.93
CA SER A 331 2.18 -15.35 10.03
C SER A 331 2.17 -15.80 8.56
N GLN A 332 2.46 -17.06 8.27
CA GLN A 332 2.44 -17.58 6.90
C GLN A 332 1.01 -17.67 6.32
N ALA A 333 0.01 -18.02 7.13
CA ALA A 333 -1.38 -18.03 6.68
C ALA A 333 -1.85 -16.61 6.31
N PHE A 334 -1.51 -15.60 7.10
CA PHE A 334 -1.79 -14.21 6.76
C PHE A 334 -0.98 -13.73 5.55
N ALA A 335 0.28 -14.16 5.40
CA ALA A 335 1.04 -13.88 4.18
C ALA A 335 0.31 -14.43 2.95
N VAL A 336 -0.18 -15.68 2.97
CA VAL A 336 -1.01 -16.25 1.89
C VAL A 336 -2.23 -15.36 1.61
N LEU A 337 -2.92 -14.89 2.64
CA LEU A 337 -4.09 -14.03 2.48
C LEU A 337 -3.74 -12.67 1.87
N THR A 338 -2.56 -12.08 2.13
CA THR A 338 -2.17 -10.83 1.46
C THR A 338 -2.06 -10.95 -0.06
N TYR A 339 -1.79 -12.14 -0.57
CA TYR A 339 -1.72 -12.44 -2.01
C TYR A 339 -3.05 -12.85 -2.62
N THR A 340 -3.88 -13.52 -1.84
CA THR A 340 -5.10 -14.17 -2.36
C THR A 340 -6.38 -13.38 -2.14
N LEU A 341 -6.42 -12.48 -1.17
CA LEU A 341 -7.47 -11.47 -1.02
C LEU A 341 -7.34 -10.37 -2.09
N PRO A 342 -8.40 -9.58 -2.37
CA PRO A 342 -8.32 -8.45 -3.30
C PRO A 342 -7.24 -7.45 -2.90
N GLY A 343 -6.45 -7.00 -3.86
CA GLY A 343 -5.40 -5.99 -3.64
C GLY A 343 -4.02 -6.41 -4.16
N MET A 344 -2.99 -5.73 -3.65
CA MET A 344 -1.60 -5.95 -4.04
C MET A 344 -0.76 -6.24 -2.79
N PRO A 345 0.07 -7.31 -2.79
CA PRO A 345 0.90 -7.66 -1.63
C PRO A 345 2.15 -6.80 -1.53
N LEU A 346 2.59 -6.54 -0.29
CA LEU A 346 3.87 -5.95 0.06
C LEU A 346 4.77 -6.98 0.73
N ILE A 347 6.05 -6.99 0.37
CA ILE A 347 7.15 -7.64 1.09
C ILE A 347 8.07 -6.55 1.64
N TYR A 348 8.39 -6.58 2.92
CA TYR A 348 9.36 -5.67 3.54
C TYR A 348 10.76 -6.28 3.54
N THR A 349 11.80 -5.44 3.48
CA THR A 349 13.23 -5.82 3.55
C THR A 349 13.52 -6.85 4.63
N GLY A 350 13.99 -8.03 4.23
CA GLY A 350 14.34 -9.13 5.14
C GLY A 350 13.21 -10.11 5.42
N GLN A 351 11.96 -9.80 5.08
CA GLN A 351 10.82 -10.68 5.30
C GLN A 351 10.99 -12.03 4.58
N GLU A 352 11.53 -12.01 3.36
CA GLU A 352 11.81 -13.20 2.57
C GLU A 352 12.97 -14.05 3.11
N THR A 353 13.65 -13.62 4.15
CA THR A 353 14.67 -14.42 4.85
C THR A 353 14.14 -15.05 6.14
N GLY A 354 12.90 -14.73 6.54
CA GLY A 354 12.34 -15.11 7.82
C GLY A 354 13.02 -14.36 8.98
N MET A 355 13.50 -13.15 8.74
CA MET A 355 14.18 -12.34 9.74
C MET A 355 13.24 -11.98 10.90
N ASN A 356 13.51 -12.52 12.09
CA ASN A 356 12.73 -12.26 13.29
C ASN A 356 13.45 -11.26 14.23
N ARG A 357 13.65 -10.05 13.74
CA ARG A 357 14.13 -8.91 14.53
C ARG A 357 13.68 -7.59 13.95
N ALA A 358 13.48 -6.59 14.81
CA ALA A 358 13.28 -5.22 14.39
C ALA A 358 14.61 -4.58 13.96
N PHE A 359 14.55 -3.69 12.96
CA PHE A 359 15.71 -2.85 12.64
C PHE A 359 15.79 -1.65 13.59
N GLU A 360 17.01 -1.22 13.88
CA GLU A 360 17.29 0.03 14.57
C GLU A 360 16.97 1.22 13.64
N PHE A 361 15.81 1.87 13.84
CA PHE A 361 15.29 2.84 12.89
C PHE A 361 16.20 4.05 12.66
N PHE A 362 16.84 4.56 13.72
CA PHE A 362 17.67 5.77 13.68
C PHE A 362 19.18 5.49 13.54
N GLU A 363 19.54 4.23 13.38
CA GLU A 363 20.93 3.77 13.38
C GLU A 363 21.20 2.87 12.16
N LYS A 364 22.47 2.58 11.90
CA LYS A 364 22.85 1.50 10.99
C LYS A 364 22.83 0.18 11.75
N ASP A 365 22.10 -0.76 11.24
CA ASP A 365 21.95 -2.10 11.79
C ASP A 365 22.57 -3.16 10.86
N LYS A 366 22.70 -4.39 11.35
CA LYS A 366 23.14 -5.54 10.56
C LYS A 366 22.17 -5.80 9.40
N ALA A 367 22.71 -6.01 8.21
CA ALA A 367 21.89 -6.42 7.07
C ALA A 367 21.24 -7.79 7.29
N PRO A 368 20.11 -8.08 6.61
CA PRO A 368 19.55 -9.43 6.56
C PRO A 368 20.55 -10.43 5.95
N GLU A 369 20.41 -11.70 6.30
CA GLU A 369 21.21 -12.78 5.73
C GLU A 369 20.56 -13.25 4.42
N TRP A 370 21.06 -12.72 3.30
CA TRP A 370 20.48 -13.01 1.98
C TRP A 370 20.81 -14.41 1.44
N GLU A 371 21.93 -15.00 1.92
CA GLU A 371 22.40 -16.33 1.49
C GLU A 371 22.79 -17.20 2.72
N PRO A 372 22.61 -18.52 2.67
CA PRO A 372 21.94 -19.24 1.58
C PRO A 372 20.43 -18.96 1.57
N ARG A 373 19.81 -19.01 0.37
CA ARG A 373 18.35 -18.92 0.25
C ARG A 373 17.70 -20.03 1.05
N ASN A 374 16.75 -19.67 1.88
CA ASN A 374 16.06 -20.57 2.79
C ASN A 374 14.60 -20.86 2.36
N GLU A 375 13.87 -21.52 3.23
CA GLU A 375 12.46 -21.86 3.01
C GLU A 375 11.54 -20.65 2.87
N TYR A 376 11.84 -19.51 3.54
CA TYR A 376 11.05 -18.28 3.43
C TYR A 376 11.23 -17.63 2.05
N PHE A 377 12.46 -17.63 1.51
CA PHE A 377 12.68 -17.16 0.14
C PHE A 377 11.85 -17.99 -0.85
N THR A 378 11.90 -19.32 -0.73
CA THR A 378 11.12 -20.22 -1.59
C THR A 378 9.61 -20.01 -1.41
N PHE A 379 9.14 -19.75 -0.19
CA PHE A 379 7.74 -19.49 0.12
C PHE A 379 7.25 -18.19 -0.57
N TYR A 380 7.96 -17.05 -0.39
CA TYR A 380 7.59 -15.80 -1.03
C TYR A 380 7.76 -15.84 -2.55
N GLN A 381 8.77 -16.53 -3.07
CA GLN A 381 8.92 -16.75 -4.51
C GLN A 381 7.70 -17.50 -5.09
N LYS A 382 7.21 -18.54 -4.42
CA LYS A 382 5.99 -19.23 -4.82
C LYS A 382 4.77 -18.32 -4.75
N LEU A 383 4.61 -17.52 -3.72
CA LEU A 383 3.50 -16.56 -3.62
C LEU A 383 3.54 -15.50 -4.73
N ASN A 384 4.72 -14.97 -5.05
CA ASN A 384 4.90 -14.04 -6.16
C ASN A 384 4.52 -14.70 -7.50
N ASN A 385 5.01 -15.91 -7.74
CA ASN A 385 4.65 -16.69 -8.94
C ASN A 385 3.15 -17.00 -9.00
N LEU A 386 2.51 -17.27 -7.86
CA LEU A 386 1.06 -17.46 -7.78
C LEU A 386 0.33 -16.18 -8.22
N LYS A 387 0.74 -15.02 -7.70
CA LYS A 387 0.17 -13.71 -8.09
C LYS A 387 0.30 -13.45 -9.59
N HIS A 388 1.45 -13.75 -10.18
CA HIS A 388 1.72 -13.55 -11.60
C HIS A 388 0.97 -14.52 -12.51
N SER A 389 0.82 -15.77 -12.10
CA SER A 389 0.24 -16.83 -12.94
C SER A 389 -1.28 -16.89 -12.88
N GLN A 390 -1.91 -16.30 -11.86
CA GLN A 390 -3.35 -16.39 -11.64
C GLN A 390 -4.04 -15.05 -11.96
N GLU A 391 -4.69 -14.95 -13.12
CA GLU A 391 -5.47 -13.76 -13.50
C GLU A 391 -6.54 -13.42 -12.45
N ALA A 392 -7.12 -14.42 -11.82
CA ALA A 392 -8.08 -14.23 -10.73
C ALA A 392 -7.54 -13.42 -9.56
N LEU A 393 -6.20 -13.33 -9.37
CA LEU A 393 -5.56 -12.55 -8.32
C LEU A 393 -5.19 -11.12 -8.75
N ALA A 394 -5.46 -10.72 -9.98
CA ALA A 394 -5.21 -9.35 -10.41
C ALA A 394 -5.89 -8.34 -9.47
N ALA A 395 -5.26 -7.17 -9.31
CA ALA A 395 -5.81 -6.09 -8.49
C ALA A 395 -6.96 -5.37 -9.22
N GLY A 396 -7.84 -4.74 -8.45
CA GLY A 396 -9.02 -4.06 -8.97
C GLY A 396 -10.00 -5.04 -9.63
N GLU A 397 -10.76 -4.55 -10.60
CA GLU A 397 -11.77 -5.34 -11.33
C GLU A 397 -11.19 -6.31 -12.37
N ALA A 398 -9.89 -6.22 -12.64
CA ALA A 398 -9.21 -7.20 -13.48
C ALA A 398 -9.18 -8.59 -12.83
N GLY A 399 -9.20 -8.67 -11.50
CA GLY A 399 -9.24 -9.93 -10.75
C GLY A 399 -10.63 -10.55 -10.67
N GLY A 400 -10.67 -11.75 -10.09
CA GLY A 400 -11.91 -12.47 -9.78
C GLY A 400 -12.53 -12.00 -8.46
N GLU A 401 -13.83 -12.04 -8.36
CA GLU A 401 -14.54 -11.81 -7.10
C GLU A 401 -14.31 -12.94 -6.11
N ILE A 402 -14.46 -12.65 -4.82
CA ILE A 402 -14.42 -13.67 -3.76
C ILE A 402 -15.78 -14.36 -3.68
N VAL A 403 -15.76 -15.69 -3.77
CA VAL A 403 -16.89 -16.55 -3.43
C VAL A 403 -16.58 -17.24 -2.11
N ARG A 404 -17.30 -16.87 -1.05
CA ARG A 404 -17.08 -17.35 0.32
C ARG A 404 -17.82 -18.67 0.56
N TYR A 405 -17.15 -19.61 1.22
CA TYR A 405 -17.74 -20.87 1.67
C TYR A 405 -17.79 -20.90 3.19
N ALA A 406 -19.00 -20.90 3.76
CA ALA A 406 -19.21 -20.88 5.20
C ALA A 406 -18.81 -22.21 5.84
N THR A 407 -18.10 -22.15 6.96
CA THR A 407 -17.57 -23.30 7.71
C THR A 407 -18.18 -23.35 9.11
N VAL A 408 -18.21 -24.57 9.71
CA VAL A 408 -18.67 -24.76 11.09
C VAL A 408 -17.73 -24.06 12.07
N SER A 409 -16.42 -24.17 11.87
CA SER A 409 -15.45 -23.45 12.68
C SER A 409 -15.40 -21.97 12.26
N PRO A 410 -15.55 -21.01 13.19
CA PRO A 410 -15.44 -19.58 12.88
C PRO A 410 -14.01 -19.14 12.52
N ASP A 411 -13.02 -20.00 12.77
CA ASP A 411 -11.61 -19.73 12.53
C ASP A 411 -11.11 -20.25 11.19
N VAL A 412 -11.88 -21.14 10.52
CA VAL A 412 -11.55 -21.61 9.18
C VAL A 412 -12.14 -20.65 8.15
N TYR A 413 -11.26 -20.04 7.34
CA TYR A 413 -11.66 -19.15 6.26
C TYR A 413 -11.45 -19.86 4.91
N ALA A 414 -12.53 -20.05 4.14
CA ALA A 414 -12.50 -20.74 2.86
C ALA A 414 -13.19 -19.90 1.78
N PHE A 415 -12.53 -19.72 0.64
CA PHE A 415 -13.08 -18.97 -0.50
C PHE A 415 -12.48 -19.45 -1.82
N SER A 416 -13.13 -19.08 -2.91
CA SER A 416 -12.57 -19.18 -4.27
C SER A 416 -12.55 -17.83 -4.96
N ARG A 417 -11.70 -17.70 -5.98
CA ARG A 417 -11.70 -16.62 -6.96
C ARG A 417 -11.57 -17.21 -8.35
N GLU A 418 -12.29 -16.64 -9.31
CA GLU A 418 -12.28 -17.09 -10.70
C GLU A 418 -12.23 -15.88 -11.65
N LYS A 419 -11.41 -15.99 -12.71
CA LYS A 419 -11.35 -15.01 -13.81
C LYS A 419 -10.87 -15.71 -15.07
N GLY A 420 -11.66 -15.70 -16.12
CA GLY A 420 -11.31 -16.45 -17.34
C GLY A 420 -11.08 -17.93 -17.05
N ASP A 421 -9.91 -18.42 -17.42
CA ASP A 421 -9.50 -19.82 -17.14
C ASP A 421 -8.80 -19.99 -15.78
N SER A 422 -8.48 -18.88 -15.12
CA SER A 422 -7.83 -18.90 -13.79
C SER A 422 -8.86 -19.15 -12.71
N ARG A 423 -8.60 -20.13 -11.88
CA ARG A 423 -9.42 -20.51 -10.74
C ARG A 423 -8.54 -20.95 -9.58
N LEU A 424 -8.84 -20.41 -8.39
CA LEU A 424 -8.18 -20.87 -7.17
C LEU A 424 -9.18 -21.04 -6.03
N VAL A 425 -8.86 -21.96 -5.12
CA VAL A 425 -9.54 -22.20 -3.85
C VAL A 425 -8.53 -22.07 -2.74
N VAL A 426 -8.86 -21.29 -1.72
CA VAL A 426 -8.02 -21.03 -0.54
C VAL A 426 -8.78 -21.44 0.70
N ILE A 427 -8.14 -22.22 1.57
CA ILE A 427 -8.66 -22.60 2.88
C ILE A 427 -7.56 -22.39 3.90
N VAL A 428 -7.81 -21.63 4.95
CA VAL A 428 -6.84 -21.33 6.02
C VAL A 428 -7.47 -21.54 7.39
N ASN A 429 -6.71 -22.02 8.37
CA ASN A 429 -7.09 -21.99 9.77
C ASN A 429 -6.39 -20.84 10.47
N LEU A 430 -7.14 -19.84 10.87
CA LEU A 430 -6.68 -18.65 11.61
C LEU A 430 -6.91 -18.78 13.12
N GLY A 431 -7.33 -19.96 13.58
CA GLY A 431 -7.53 -20.27 14.99
C GLY A 431 -6.25 -20.66 15.73
N LYS A 432 -6.39 -20.85 17.02
CA LYS A 432 -5.30 -21.25 17.92
C LYS A 432 -5.22 -22.77 18.12
N GLU A 433 -6.24 -23.50 17.66
CA GLU A 433 -6.39 -24.95 17.79
C GLU A 433 -6.59 -25.58 16.41
N GLU A 434 -6.35 -26.90 16.31
CA GLU A 434 -6.71 -27.66 15.12
C GLU A 434 -8.23 -27.55 14.87
N ALA A 435 -8.59 -27.23 13.64
CA ALA A 435 -9.98 -27.09 13.27
C ALA A 435 -10.36 -28.05 12.14
N LYS A 436 -11.52 -28.70 12.25
CA LYS A 436 -12.10 -29.47 11.17
C LYS A 436 -12.58 -28.57 10.04
N VAL A 437 -12.38 -28.98 8.80
CA VAL A 437 -12.86 -28.29 7.61
C VAL A 437 -14.23 -28.85 7.22
N GLU A 438 -15.27 -28.39 7.89
CA GLU A 438 -16.66 -28.74 7.68
C GLU A 438 -17.45 -27.53 7.16
N PHE A 439 -18.15 -27.67 6.04
CA PHE A 439 -18.93 -26.61 5.42
C PHE A 439 -20.40 -26.66 5.89
N THR A 440 -21.00 -25.48 6.13
CA THR A 440 -22.41 -25.36 6.57
C THR A 440 -23.41 -25.24 5.41
N GLY A 441 -22.93 -25.18 4.18
CA GLY A 441 -23.71 -25.06 2.95
C GLY A 441 -22.92 -25.57 1.76
N ASP A 442 -22.83 -24.76 0.71
CA ASP A 442 -22.03 -25.09 -0.45
C ASP A 442 -20.55 -25.24 -0.07
N LYS A 443 -19.89 -26.16 -0.74
CA LYS A 443 -18.45 -26.38 -0.61
C LYS A 443 -17.75 -26.09 -1.93
N PRO A 444 -16.46 -25.67 -1.91
CA PRO A 444 -15.73 -25.45 -3.15
C PRO A 444 -15.61 -26.77 -3.94
N ASP A 445 -15.84 -26.69 -5.24
CA ASP A 445 -15.46 -27.76 -6.15
C ASP A 445 -13.96 -27.66 -6.40
N VAL A 446 -13.22 -28.71 -6.08
CA VAL A 446 -11.77 -28.78 -6.25
C VAL A 446 -11.36 -29.76 -7.37
N SER A 447 -12.32 -30.24 -8.14
CA SER A 447 -12.07 -31.18 -9.24
C SER A 447 -11.15 -30.55 -10.29
N GLY A 448 -10.08 -31.24 -10.63
CA GLY A 448 -9.09 -30.80 -11.62
C GLY A 448 -8.19 -29.67 -11.14
N LEU A 449 -8.24 -29.28 -9.87
CA LEU A 449 -7.28 -28.37 -9.26
C LEU A 449 -6.08 -29.15 -8.72
N VAL A 450 -4.95 -28.43 -8.58
CA VAL A 450 -3.70 -28.94 -8.00
C VAL A 450 -3.37 -28.11 -6.77
N GLU A 451 -2.95 -28.75 -5.67
CA GLU A 451 -2.44 -28.01 -4.51
C GLU A 451 -1.12 -27.34 -4.90
N TYR A 452 -1.10 -26.01 -4.79
CA TYR A 452 -0.07 -25.18 -5.40
C TYR A 452 1.33 -25.39 -4.81
N PHE A 453 1.43 -25.57 -3.49
CA PHE A 453 2.74 -25.63 -2.82
C PHE A 453 3.43 -26.99 -2.94
N ASN A 454 2.68 -28.07 -3.11
CA ASN A 454 3.24 -29.43 -3.15
C ASN A 454 2.96 -30.19 -4.45
N GLY A 455 2.10 -29.69 -5.34
CA GLY A 455 1.81 -30.27 -6.65
C GLY A 455 0.93 -31.53 -6.60
N THR A 456 0.28 -31.83 -5.48
CA THR A 456 -0.64 -32.95 -5.37
C THR A 456 -2.01 -32.63 -5.97
N GLU A 457 -2.79 -33.65 -6.33
CA GLU A 457 -4.18 -33.47 -6.74
C GLU A 457 -4.97 -32.72 -5.64
N GLY A 458 -5.76 -31.74 -6.04
CA GLY A 458 -6.53 -30.91 -5.11
C GLY A 458 -7.57 -31.73 -4.36
N GLN A 459 -7.50 -31.67 -3.02
CA GLN A 459 -8.43 -32.32 -2.11
C GLN A 459 -8.77 -31.39 -0.96
N LEU A 460 -10.04 -31.41 -0.55
CA LEU A 460 -10.45 -30.67 0.65
C LEU A 460 -9.82 -31.34 1.89
N PRO A 461 -9.05 -30.61 2.70
CA PRO A 461 -8.47 -31.16 3.92
C PRO A 461 -9.58 -31.52 4.92
N ALA A 462 -9.41 -32.59 5.70
CA ALA A 462 -10.34 -32.96 6.76
C ALA A 462 -10.22 -32.04 7.97
N SER A 463 -9.01 -31.59 8.29
CA SER A 463 -8.69 -30.62 9.34
C SER A 463 -7.44 -29.83 8.96
N LEU A 464 -7.25 -28.70 9.62
CA LEU A 464 -6.06 -27.85 9.50
C LEU A 464 -5.53 -27.51 10.89
N LEU A 465 -4.24 -27.65 11.09
CA LEU A 465 -3.54 -27.13 12.28
C LEU A 465 -3.59 -25.60 12.30
N PRO A 466 -3.36 -24.94 13.45
CA PRO A 466 -3.25 -23.50 13.53
C PRO A 466 -2.24 -22.94 12.52
N GLY A 467 -2.66 -21.94 11.75
CA GLY A 467 -1.83 -21.33 10.72
C GLY A 467 -1.60 -22.20 9.47
N ALA A 468 -2.16 -23.40 9.42
CA ALA A 468 -2.10 -24.22 8.21
C ALA A 468 -3.07 -23.68 7.14
N TYR A 469 -2.67 -23.88 5.89
CA TYR A 469 -3.41 -23.43 4.72
C TYR A 469 -3.30 -24.44 3.57
N THR A 470 -4.21 -24.34 2.63
CA THR A 470 -4.11 -24.97 1.30
C THR A 470 -4.57 -23.99 0.24
N VAL A 471 -3.84 -23.94 -0.86
CA VAL A 471 -4.15 -23.14 -2.04
C VAL A 471 -4.19 -24.09 -3.23
N MET A 472 -5.36 -24.27 -3.79
CA MET A 472 -5.54 -25.13 -4.95
C MET A 472 -5.79 -24.27 -6.18
N VAL A 473 -5.11 -24.55 -7.28
CA VAL A 473 -5.17 -23.78 -8.54
C VAL A 473 -5.46 -24.69 -9.72
N LYS A 474 -6.07 -24.09 -10.76
CA LYS A 474 -6.24 -24.73 -12.05
C LYS A 474 -5.02 -24.49 -12.93
#